data_35aec334ebc126d2de34a7a9507979bc
#
_entry.id   35aec334ebc126d2de34a7a9507979bc
#
_cell.length_a   1.000
_cell.length_b   1.000
_cell.length_c   1.000
_cell.angle_alpha   90.00
_cell.angle_beta   90.00
_cell.angle_gamma   90.00
#
_symmetry.space_group_name_H-M   'P 1'
#
loop_
_entity.id
_entity.type
_entity.pdbx_description
1 polymer ?
#
loop_
_entity_poly.entity_id
_entity_poly.type
_entity_poly.pdbx_seq_one_letter_code
_entity_poly.pdbx_strand_id
1 'polypeptide(L)'
;MKKCGGSFMSVTTYAILGFAMMLILTAVLVSGKFTPSIPMIVIPIIFAVIMHPTFADLSDWVTSGLKGQVSNAAMFTFAIIFFGVMMDAGVFDKIVGKMMLGAKTVTAVCVLTVLATIVGHSDGSGATTFLIVIPPFLMIYKRLKMRPIVLMCLVSITAGVMNCLPWGGPCGRLAAGFNISATDILVAELPGLVIGLICCFAHNSLGVILLVA
;
A
#
# COMPACT_ATOMS: atom_id res chain seq x y z
N MET A 1 -0.04 -12.92 -29.78
CA MET A 1 0.30 -11.52 -30.07
C MET A 1 -0.58 -11.05 -31.24
N LYS A 2 -1.71 -10.36 -30.94
CA LYS A 2 -2.51 -9.72 -31.97
C LYS A 2 -1.77 -8.44 -32.42
N LYS A 3 -1.50 -8.34 -33.73
CA LYS A 3 -1.02 -7.11 -34.34
C LYS A 3 -2.04 -6.01 -34.06
N CYS A 4 -1.70 -5.01 -33.25
CA CYS A 4 -2.45 -3.77 -33.17
C CYS A 4 -2.34 -3.07 -34.53
N GLY A 5 -3.49 -2.89 -35.18
CA GLY A 5 -3.57 -2.15 -36.42
C GLY A 5 -3.30 -0.69 -36.17
N GLY A 6 -2.37 -0.11 -36.93
CA GLY A 6 -2.37 1.30 -37.25
C GLY A 6 -1.52 2.25 -36.41
N SER A 7 -0.61 1.85 -35.52
CA SER A 7 0.29 2.81 -34.89
C SER A 7 1.75 2.61 -35.32
N PHE A 8 2.34 3.66 -35.89
CA PHE A 8 3.72 3.74 -36.38
C PHE A 8 4.79 3.76 -35.27
N MET A 9 4.40 3.59 -34.03
CA MET A 9 5.33 3.65 -32.88
C MET A 9 5.94 2.29 -32.55
N SER A 10 7.25 2.24 -32.34
CA SER A 10 7.96 1.04 -31.92
C SER A 10 7.57 0.66 -30.48
N VAL A 11 7.71 -0.63 -30.13
CA VAL A 11 7.52 -1.12 -28.75
C VAL A 11 8.35 -0.33 -27.75
N THR A 12 9.57 0.06 -28.15
CA THR A 12 10.48 0.90 -27.37
C THR A 12 9.89 2.27 -27.08
N THR A 13 9.23 2.89 -28.06
CA THR A 13 8.59 4.21 -27.88
C THR A 13 7.43 4.14 -26.89
N TYR A 14 6.60 3.08 -26.94
CA TYR A 14 5.54 2.86 -25.95
C TYR A 14 6.10 2.66 -24.55
N ALA A 15 7.20 1.91 -24.41
CA ALA A 15 7.87 1.71 -23.13
C ALA A 15 8.41 3.03 -22.56
N ILE A 16 9.09 3.83 -23.37
CA ILE A 16 9.61 5.16 -22.95
C ILE A 16 8.48 6.08 -22.51
N LEU A 17 7.39 6.16 -23.30
CA LEU A 17 6.23 6.97 -22.94
C LEU A 17 5.57 6.48 -21.64
N GLY A 18 5.47 5.17 -21.44
CA GLY A 18 4.95 4.59 -20.20
C GLY A 18 5.80 4.95 -18.98
N PHE A 19 7.12 4.83 -19.07
CA PHE A 19 8.05 5.25 -18.01
C PHE A 19 7.98 6.75 -17.75
N ALA A 20 7.95 7.59 -18.79
CA ALA A 20 7.80 9.03 -18.65
C ALA A 20 6.49 9.40 -17.94
N MET A 21 5.38 8.75 -18.31
CA MET A 21 4.08 8.92 -17.65
C MET A 21 4.16 8.59 -16.16
N MET A 22 4.79 7.46 -15.79
CA MET A 22 4.94 7.06 -14.39
C MET A 22 5.78 8.05 -13.59
N LEU A 23 6.89 8.53 -14.16
CA LEU A 23 7.77 9.52 -13.51
C LEU A 23 7.04 10.84 -13.29
N ILE A 24 6.34 11.34 -14.31
CA ILE A 24 5.57 12.60 -14.22
C ILE A 24 4.45 12.45 -13.20
N LEU A 25 3.69 11.34 -13.24
CA LEU A 25 2.63 11.05 -12.27
C LEU A 25 3.17 11.05 -10.85
N THR A 26 4.29 10.34 -10.60
CA THR A 26 4.92 10.27 -9.28
C THR A 26 5.39 11.65 -8.82
N ALA A 27 6.06 12.42 -9.68
CA ALA A 27 6.53 13.76 -9.36
C ALA A 27 5.37 14.70 -8.99
N VAL A 28 4.26 14.65 -9.74
CA VAL A 28 3.08 15.46 -9.46
C VAL A 28 2.40 15.04 -8.15
N LEU A 29 2.30 13.74 -7.86
CA LEU A 29 1.74 13.25 -6.60
C LEU A 29 2.60 13.65 -5.40
N VAL A 30 3.92 13.52 -5.50
CA VAL A 30 4.86 13.92 -4.42
C VAL A 30 4.85 15.42 -4.19
N SER A 31 4.57 16.24 -5.21
CA SER A 31 4.47 17.70 -5.05
C SER A 31 3.37 18.14 -4.09
N GLY A 32 2.38 17.28 -3.83
CA GLY A 32 1.28 17.54 -2.89
C GLY A 32 0.32 18.67 -3.28
N LYS A 33 0.48 19.25 -4.48
CA LYS A 33 -0.31 20.40 -4.94
C LYS A 33 -1.72 20.05 -5.41
N PHE A 34 -1.95 18.79 -5.75
CA PHE A 34 -3.22 18.31 -6.32
C PHE A 34 -3.76 17.14 -5.50
N THR A 35 -5.09 17.04 -5.43
CA THR A 35 -5.75 15.83 -4.94
C THR A 35 -5.34 14.65 -5.82
N PRO A 36 -4.90 13.51 -5.25
CA PRO A 36 -4.35 12.39 -6.02
C PRO A 36 -5.22 11.90 -7.18
N SER A 37 -6.54 12.01 -7.06
CA SER A 37 -7.48 11.60 -8.11
C SER A 37 -7.34 12.38 -9.41
N ILE A 38 -6.96 13.67 -9.34
CA ILE A 38 -6.84 14.53 -10.53
C ILE A 38 -5.68 14.09 -11.42
N PRO A 39 -4.40 14.03 -10.94
CA PRO A 39 -3.30 13.59 -11.78
C PRO A 39 -3.45 12.14 -12.25
N MET A 40 -4.07 11.25 -11.46
CA MET A 40 -4.32 9.87 -11.86
C MET A 40 -5.29 9.73 -13.06
N ILE A 41 -6.14 10.71 -13.31
CA ILE A 41 -7.05 10.73 -14.45
C ILE A 41 -6.44 11.54 -15.59
N VAL A 42 -5.97 12.75 -15.30
CA VAL A 42 -5.55 13.71 -16.33
C VAL A 42 -4.27 13.29 -17.05
N ILE A 43 -3.26 12.81 -16.32
CA ILE A 43 -1.97 12.44 -16.91
C ILE A 43 -2.10 11.27 -17.91
N PRO A 44 -2.76 10.14 -17.59
CA PRO A 44 -2.98 9.08 -18.56
C PRO A 44 -3.77 9.54 -19.80
N ILE A 45 -4.74 10.43 -19.65
CA ILE A 45 -5.51 10.98 -20.79
C ILE A 45 -4.58 11.80 -21.70
N ILE A 46 -3.72 12.65 -21.14
CA ILE A 46 -2.77 13.44 -21.93
C ILE A 46 -1.84 12.51 -22.71
N PHE A 47 -1.29 11.49 -22.08
CA PHE A 47 -0.43 10.51 -22.74
C PHE A 47 -1.18 9.69 -23.79
N ALA A 48 -2.44 9.33 -23.55
CA ALA A 48 -3.28 8.66 -24.54
C ALA A 48 -3.48 9.55 -25.78
N VAL A 49 -3.73 10.84 -25.59
CA VAL A 49 -3.86 11.80 -26.72
C VAL A 49 -2.55 11.91 -27.52
N ILE A 50 -1.40 11.94 -26.83
CA ILE A 50 -0.07 11.98 -27.49
C ILE A 50 0.19 10.73 -28.35
N MET A 51 -0.34 9.58 -27.92
CA MET A 51 -0.20 8.31 -28.65
C MET A 51 -1.07 8.22 -29.90
N HIS A 52 -1.98 9.19 -30.13
CA HIS A 52 -2.91 9.23 -31.27
C HIS A 52 -3.64 7.89 -31.52
N PRO A 53 -4.29 7.27 -30.51
CA PRO A 53 -4.99 6.01 -30.69
C PRO A 53 -6.21 6.22 -31.59
N THR A 54 -6.60 5.17 -32.30
CA THR A 54 -7.93 5.14 -32.90
C THR A 54 -8.97 4.97 -31.79
N PHE A 55 -10.22 5.34 -32.05
CA PHE A 55 -11.29 5.16 -31.06
C PHE A 55 -11.46 3.67 -30.65
N ALA A 56 -11.21 2.77 -31.58
CA ALA A 56 -11.23 1.33 -31.32
C ALA A 56 -10.10 0.91 -30.37
N ASP A 57 -8.87 1.39 -30.58
CA ASP A 57 -7.72 1.10 -29.70
C ASP A 57 -7.99 1.62 -28.28
N LEU A 58 -8.52 2.84 -28.15
CA LEU A 58 -8.85 3.42 -26.84
C LEU A 58 -9.92 2.60 -26.11
N SER A 59 -10.97 2.17 -26.82
CA SER A 59 -12.01 1.31 -26.29
C SER A 59 -11.45 -0.04 -25.81
N ASP A 60 -10.56 -0.64 -26.59
CA ASP A 60 -9.92 -1.91 -26.25
C ASP A 60 -9.00 -1.77 -25.03
N TRP A 61 -8.23 -0.70 -24.93
CA TRP A 61 -7.37 -0.43 -23.76
C TRP A 61 -8.18 -0.26 -22.48
N VAL A 62 -9.22 0.57 -22.53
CA VAL A 62 -10.12 0.80 -21.39
C VAL A 62 -10.83 -0.48 -21.00
N THR A 63 -11.38 -1.23 -21.94
CA THR A 63 -12.11 -2.47 -21.68
C THR A 63 -11.19 -3.55 -21.10
N SER A 64 -9.99 -3.69 -21.63
CA SER A 64 -9.00 -4.65 -21.13
C SER A 64 -8.54 -4.29 -19.71
N GLY A 65 -8.29 -3.00 -19.46
CA GLY A 65 -7.94 -2.49 -18.13
C GLY A 65 -9.07 -2.76 -17.11
N LEU A 66 -10.31 -2.47 -17.46
CA LEU A 66 -11.47 -2.73 -16.59
C LEU A 66 -11.66 -4.22 -16.32
N LYS A 67 -11.59 -5.07 -17.35
CA LYS A 67 -11.71 -6.53 -17.19
C LYS A 67 -10.65 -7.09 -16.25
N GLY A 68 -9.40 -6.60 -16.34
CA GLY A 68 -8.32 -6.99 -15.43
C GLY A 68 -8.58 -6.61 -13.98
N GLN A 69 -9.38 -5.56 -13.72
CA GLN A 69 -9.66 -5.08 -12.37
C GLN A 69 -10.92 -5.71 -11.72
N VAL A 70 -11.78 -6.38 -12.46
CA VAL A 70 -13.05 -6.93 -11.92
C VAL A 70 -12.80 -7.92 -10.79
N SER A 71 -11.86 -8.85 -10.96
CA SER A 71 -11.52 -9.84 -9.92
C SER A 71 -10.96 -9.18 -8.67
N ASN A 72 -10.06 -8.19 -8.85
CA ASN A 72 -9.50 -7.44 -7.73
C ASN A 72 -10.56 -6.59 -7.02
N ALA A 73 -11.47 -5.95 -7.77
CA ALA A 73 -12.56 -5.18 -7.19
C ALA A 73 -13.48 -6.08 -6.33
N ALA A 74 -13.80 -7.27 -6.79
CA ALA A 74 -14.56 -8.24 -6.01
C ALA A 74 -13.80 -8.64 -4.72
N MET A 75 -12.52 -8.99 -4.84
CA MET A 75 -11.68 -9.35 -3.68
C MET A 75 -11.62 -8.20 -2.66
N PHE A 76 -11.38 -6.96 -3.09
CA PHE A 76 -11.36 -5.81 -2.20
C PHE A 76 -12.71 -5.55 -1.54
N THR A 77 -13.81 -5.69 -2.28
CA THR A 77 -15.16 -5.52 -1.72
C THR A 77 -15.40 -6.49 -0.58
N PHE A 78 -15.14 -7.78 -0.77
CA PHE A 78 -15.31 -8.77 0.28
C PHE A 78 -14.33 -8.58 1.44
N ALA A 79 -13.08 -8.24 1.17
CA ALA A 79 -12.09 -7.95 2.21
C ALA A 79 -12.52 -6.75 3.07
N ILE A 80 -12.94 -5.64 2.46
CA ILE A 80 -13.39 -4.44 3.18
C ILE A 80 -14.61 -4.75 4.04
N ILE A 81 -15.59 -5.49 3.51
CA ILE A 81 -16.78 -5.88 4.27
C ILE A 81 -16.38 -6.78 5.46
N PHE A 82 -15.56 -7.81 5.23
CA PHE A 82 -15.12 -8.73 6.27
C PHE A 82 -14.37 -8.00 7.40
N PHE A 83 -13.36 -7.20 7.05
CA PHE A 83 -12.60 -6.46 8.04
C PHE A 83 -13.42 -5.35 8.70
N GLY A 84 -14.36 -4.71 7.97
CA GLY A 84 -15.30 -3.76 8.54
C GLY A 84 -16.17 -4.37 9.63
N VAL A 85 -16.74 -5.55 9.39
CA VAL A 85 -17.51 -6.29 10.41
C VAL A 85 -16.62 -6.67 11.62
N MET A 86 -15.38 -7.08 11.38
CA MET A 86 -14.42 -7.37 12.47
C MET A 86 -14.10 -6.12 13.32
N MET A 87 -13.98 -4.95 12.66
CA MET A 87 -13.78 -3.67 13.36
C MET A 87 -15.00 -3.31 14.22
N ASP A 88 -16.19 -3.36 13.64
CA ASP A 88 -17.44 -3.05 14.35
C ASP A 88 -17.67 -4.01 15.54
N ALA A 89 -17.24 -5.26 15.40
CA ALA A 89 -17.25 -6.24 16.49
C ALA A 89 -16.18 -5.98 17.58
N GLY A 90 -15.30 -4.97 17.41
CA GLY A 90 -14.24 -4.62 18.34
C GLY A 90 -13.14 -5.67 18.48
N VAL A 91 -12.95 -6.52 17.46
CA VAL A 91 -11.92 -7.58 17.49
C VAL A 91 -10.53 -6.99 17.57
N PHE A 92 -10.24 -6.00 16.74
CA PHE A 92 -8.94 -5.33 16.70
C PHE A 92 -8.66 -4.56 17.98
N ASP A 93 -9.67 -3.87 18.54
CA ASP A 93 -9.54 -3.13 19.81
C ASP A 93 -9.18 -4.06 20.96
N LYS A 94 -9.79 -5.25 21.01
CA LYS A 94 -9.48 -6.27 22.04
C LYS A 94 -8.06 -6.80 21.90
N ILE A 95 -7.60 -7.05 20.67
CA ILE A 95 -6.23 -7.54 20.40
C ILE A 95 -5.21 -6.46 20.79
N VAL A 96 -5.36 -5.25 20.26
CA VAL A 96 -4.46 -4.12 20.55
C VAL A 96 -4.50 -3.78 22.04
N GLY A 97 -5.67 -3.77 22.67
CA GLY A 97 -5.82 -3.52 24.11
C GLY A 97 -5.07 -4.55 24.98
N LYS A 98 -5.10 -5.84 24.63
CA LYS A 98 -4.30 -6.87 25.31
C LYS A 98 -2.80 -6.67 25.11
N MET A 99 -2.38 -6.30 23.93
CA MET A 99 -0.98 -6.03 23.62
C MET A 99 -0.44 -4.86 24.45
N MET A 100 -1.28 -3.83 24.69
CA MET A 100 -0.92 -2.67 25.51
C MET A 100 -0.60 -3.02 26.97
N LEU A 101 -1.12 -4.11 27.52
CA LEU A 101 -0.80 -4.56 28.89
C LEU A 101 0.68 -4.96 29.05
N GLY A 102 1.35 -5.36 27.95
CA GLY A 102 2.79 -5.66 27.91
C GLY A 102 3.69 -4.43 27.72
N ALA A 103 3.13 -3.24 27.48
CA ALA A 103 3.84 -2.04 27.10
C ALA A 103 4.45 -1.30 28.31
N LYS A 104 5.43 -1.92 28.97
CA LYS A 104 6.08 -1.39 30.20
C LYS A 104 7.43 -0.72 29.93
N THR A 105 8.11 -1.06 28.85
CA THR A 105 9.43 -0.53 28.48
C THR A 105 9.42 0.06 27.08
N VAL A 106 10.35 0.96 26.78
CA VAL A 106 10.47 1.60 25.46
C VAL A 106 10.57 0.56 24.34
N THR A 107 11.44 -0.43 24.51
CA THR A 107 11.62 -1.50 23.52
C THR A 107 10.35 -2.33 23.36
N ALA A 108 9.69 -2.71 24.46
CA ALA A 108 8.44 -3.46 24.41
C ALA A 108 7.34 -2.68 23.68
N VAL A 109 7.23 -1.37 23.92
CA VAL A 109 6.25 -0.52 23.22
C VAL A 109 6.52 -0.48 21.73
N CYS A 110 7.77 -0.35 21.31
CA CYS A 110 8.13 -0.35 19.89
C CYS A 110 7.82 -1.69 19.20
N VAL A 111 8.18 -2.82 19.84
CA VAL A 111 7.84 -4.16 19.35
C VAL A 111 6.32 -4.35 19.25
N LEU A 112 5.59 -3.95 20.29
CA LEU A 112 4.14 -4.05 20.31
C LEU A 112 3.50 -3.13 19.26
N THR A 113 4.09 -1.98 18.96
CA THR A 113 3.65 -1.09 17.86
C THR A 113 3.74 -1.81 16.51
N VAL A 114 4.86 -2.48 16.24
CA VAL A 114 5.02 -3.27 14.99
C VAL A 114 3.99 -4.39 14.92
N LEU A 115 3.84 -5.17 15.99
CA LEU A 115 2.85 -6.25 16.05
C LEU A 115 1.42 -5.74 15.87
N ALA A 116 1.06 -4.66 16.55
CA ALA A 116 -0.25 -4.03 16.40
C ALA A 116 -0.49 -3.51 14.99
N THR A 117 0.56 -2.99 14.35
CA THR A 117 0.48 -2.55 12.96
C THR A 117 0.26 -3.72 12.01
N ILE A 118 0.96 -4.84 12.19
CA ILE A 118 0.75 -6.06 11.41
C ILE A 118 -0.72 -6.52 11.51
N VAL A 119 -1.24 -6.58 12.73
CA VAL A 119 -2.65 -6.95 12.96
C VAL A 119 -3.60 -5.92 12.38
N GLY A 120 -3.39 -4.64 12.65
CA GLY A 120 -4.23 -3.55 12.17
C GLY A 120 -4.19 -3.35 10.65
N HIS A 121 -3.11 -3.77 9.97
CA HIS A 121 -2.98 -3.71 8.51
C HIS A 121 -3.53 -4.96 7.79
N SER A 122 -4.11 -5.89 8.53
CA SER A 122 -4.64 -7.13 7.94
C SER A 122 -5.76 -6.89 6.93
N ASP A 123 -6.44 -5.73 6.99
CA ASP A 123 -7.44 -5.30 6.01
C ASP A 123 -6.85 -4.77 4.69
N GLY A 124 -5.53 -4.58 4.63
CA GLY A 124 -4.82 -3.99 3.48
C GLY A 124 -5.04 -2.48 3.33
N SER A 125 -5.66 -1.81 4.32
CA SER A 125 -5.93 -0.37 4.32
C SER A 125 -5.00 0.39 5.24
N GLY A 126 -4.20 1.30 4.66
CA GLY A 126 -3.35 2.18 5.47
C GLY A 126 -4.16 3.09 6.40
N ALA A 127 -5.26 3.66 5.91
CA ALA A 127 -6.08 4.57 6.71
C ALA A 127 -6.62 3.91 7.99
N THR A 128 -7.15 2.70 7.87
CA THR A 128 -7.67 1.90 8.98
C THR A 128 -6.56 1.57 9.97
N THR A 129 -5.38 1.16 9.48
CA THR A 129 -4.20 0.88 10.29
C THR A 129 -3.84 2.05 11.18
N PHE A 130 -3.73 3.25 10.61
CA PHE A 130 -3.39 4.46 11.36
C PHE A 130 -4.46 4.81 12.40
N LEU A 131 -5.74 4.66 12.08
CA LEU A 131 -6.85 4.93 12.99
C LEU A 131 -6.90 3.96 14.17
N ILE A 132 -6.56 2.69 13.96
CA ILE A 132 -6.58 1.67 15.02
C ILE A 132 -5.34 1.74 15.91
N VAL A 133 -4.15 1.94 15.32
CA VAL A 133 -2.89 1.81 16.05
C VAL A 133 -2.45 3.12 16.71
N ILE A 134 -2.56 4.25 16.02
CA ILE A 134 -1.98 5.51 16.52
C ILE A 134 -2.63 6.00 17.82
N PRO A 135 -3.97 6.13 17.95
CA PRO A 135 -4.56 6.74 19.14
C PRO A 135 -4.18 6.02 20.44
N PRO A 136 -4.30 4.69 20.56
CA PRO A 136 -3.97 4.00 21.80
C PRO A 136 -2.46 4.05 22.13
N PHE A 137 -1.61 3.85 21.12
CA PHE A 137 -0.16 3.87 21.34
C PHE A 137 0.38 5.27 21.63
N LEU A 138 -0.20 6.33 21.07
CA LEU A 138 0.23 7.71 21.30
C LEU A 138 0.18 8.08 22.79
N MET A 139 -0.82 7.60 23.52
CA MET A 139 -0.91 7.83 24.97
C MET A 139 0.25 7.18 25.71
N ILE A 140 0.66 5.97 25.31
CA ILE A 140 1.78 5.24 25.95
C ILE A 140 3.11 5.93 25.60
N TYR A 141 3.30 6.32 24.33
CA TYR A 141 4.49 7.04 23.89
C TYR A 141 4.68 8.34 24.70
N LYS A 142 3.59 9.10 24.93
CA LYS A 142 3.61 10.30 25.78
C LYS A 142 3.97 9.99 27.23
N ARG A 143 3.41 8.91 27.80
CA ARG A 143 3.71 8.48 29.18
C ARG A 143 5.18 8.10 29.36
N LEU A 144 5.78 7.47 28.39
CA LEU A 144 7.19 7.06 28.39
C LEU A 144 8.13 8.16 27.87
N LYS A 145 7.59 9.37 27.63
CA LYS A 145 8.34 10.53 27.06
C LYS A 145 9.01 10.25 25.72
N MET A 146 8.49 9.30 24.96
CA MET A 146 8.96 8.95 23.62
C MET A 146 8.45 9.98 22.59
N ARG A 147 9.24 10.25 21.57
CA ARG A 147 8.84 11.17 20.49
C ARG A 147 7.74 10.55 19.63
N PRO A 148 6.61 11.26 19.39
CA PRO A 148 5.51 10.73 18.56
C PRO A 148 5.93 10.38 17.13
N ILE A 149 6.99 11.01 16.62
CA ILE A 149 7.53 10.72 15.29
C ILE A 149 8.00 9.26 15.17
N VAL A 150 8.49 8.66 16.26
CA VAL A 150 8.92 7.25 16.29
C VAL A 150 7.72 6.34 16.05
N LEU A 151 6.57 6.63 16.68
CA LEU A 151 5.33 5.88 16.44
C LEU A 151 4.93 5.97 14.97
N MET A 152 4.92 7.18 14.40
CA MET A 152 4.56 7.38 13.00
C MET A 152 5.50 6.63 12.05
N CYS A 153 6.80 6.68 12.29
CA CYS A 153 7.79 5.96 11.48
C CYS A 153 7.57 4.45 11.54
N LEU A 154 7.41 3.88 12.74
CA LEU A 154 7.22 2.44 12.91
C LEU A 154 5.94 1.94 12.23
N VAL A 155 4.83 2.65 12.42
CA VAL A 155 3.56 2.31 11.77
C VAL A 155 3.69 2.42 10.25
N SER A 156 4.29 3.50 9.74
CA SER A 156 4.42 3.72 8.30
C SER A 156 5.32 2.67 7.62
N ILE A 157 6.47 2.37 8.21
CA ILE A 157 7.40 1.37 7.66
C ILE A 157 6.76 -0.02 7.69
N THR A 158 6.16 -0.40 8.82
CA THR A 158 5.53 -1.71 8.96
C THR A 158 4.32 -1.86 8.03
N ALA A 159 3.47 -0.84 7.93
CA ALA A 159 2.35 -0.83 6.99
C ALA A 159 2.84 -0.90 5.53
N GLY A 160 3.96 -0.23 5.21
CA GLY A 160 4.60 -0.32 3.90
C GLY A 160 5.02 -1.74 3.54
N VAL A 161 5.64 -2.46 4.47
CA VAL A 161 6.02 -3.88 4.29
C VAL A 161 4.77 -4.77 4.14
N MET A 162 3.74 -4.53 4.94
CA MET A 162 2.47 -5.29 4.89
C MET A 162 1.63 -5.03 3.64
N ASN A 163 1.95 -4.03 2.82
CA ASN A 163 1.30 -3.80 1.52
C ASN A 163 1.51 -4.93 0.49
N CYS A 164 2.41 -5.89 0.76
CA CYS A 164 2.60 -7.11 -0.03
C CYS A 164 1.45 -8.13 0.10
N LEU A 165 0.43 -7.86 0.94
CA LEU A 165 -0.73 -8.76 1.07
C LEU A 165 -1.53 -8.83 -0.24
N PRO A 166 -2.05 -10.04 -0.62
CA PRO A 166 -2.73 -10.23 -1.90
C PRO A 166 -3.95 -9.32 -2.10
N TRP A 167 -4.65 -9.00 -1.01
CA TRP A 167 -5.78 -8.06 -0.98
C TRP A 167 -5.35 -6.61 -0.72
N GLY A 168 -4.06 -6.35 -0.58
CA GLY A 168 -3.53 -4.99 -0.48
C GLY A 168 -3.62 -4.26 -1.82
N GLY A 169 -3.85 -2.95 -1.76
CA GLY A 169 -4.01 -2.13 -2.96
C GLY A 169 -2.84 -2.21 -3.95
N PRO A 170 -1.56 -2.18 -3.53
CA PRO A 170 -0.41 -2.31 -4.42
C PRO A 170 -0.34 -3.68 -5.11
N CYS A 171 -0.49 -4.77 -4.36
CA CYS A 171 -0.44 -6.13 -4.89
C CYS A 171 -1.55 -6.38 -5.92
N GLY A 172 -2.78 -5.94 -5.64
CA GLY A 172 -3.89 -6.06 -6.58
C GLY A 172 -3.68 -5.26 -7.88
N ARG A 173 -3.04 -4.09 -7.81
CA ARG A 173 -2.69 -3.30 -9.01
C ARG A 173 -1.61 -3.97 -9.86
N LEU A 174 -0.59 -4.56 -9.22
CA LEU A 174 0.44 -5.36 -9.90
C LEU A 174 -0.18 -6.57 -10.59
N ALA A 175 -1.02 -7.32 -9.87
CA ALA A 175 -1.73 -8.47 -10.41
C ALA A 175 -2.51 -8.14 -11.69
N ALA A 176 -3.25 -7.03 -11.67
CA ALA A 176 -3.98 -6.56 -12.83
C ALA A 176 -3.07 -6.07 -13.97
N GLY A 177 -2.00 -5.34 -13.66
CA GLY A 177 -1.07 -4.82 -14.66
C GLY A 177 -0.33 -5.90 -15.42
N PHE A 178 0.09 -6.96 -14.72
CA PHE A 178 0.81 -8.10 -15.30
C PHE A 178 -0.09 -9.25 -15.73
N ASN A 179 -1.40 -9.18 -15.43
CA ASN A 179 -2.36 -10.25 -15.69
C ASN A 179 -1.95 -11.59 -15.06
N ILE A 180 -1.49 -11.53 -13.82
CA ILE A 180 -1.10 -12.67 -12.98
C ILE A 180 -1.94 -12.71 -11.70
N SER A 181 -1.92 -13.83 -11.00
CA SER A 181 -2.64 -13.97 -9.74
C SER A 181 -1.99 -13.11 -8.64
N ALA A 182 -2.80 -12.47 -7.80
CA ALA A 182 -2.30 -11.76 -6.61
C ALA A 182 -1.59 -12.71 -5.63
N THR A 183 -1.97 -14.00 -5.62
CA THR A 183 -1.31 -15.04 -4.83
C THR A 183 0.09 -15.36 -5.35
N ASP A 184 0.29 -15.38 -6.66
CA ASP A 184 1.61 -15.63 -7.27
C ASP A 184 2.58 -14.47 -6.95
N ILE A 185 2.06 -13.24 -6.92
CA ILE A 185 2.83 -12.07 -6.49
C ILE A 185 3.24 -12.22 -5.03
N LEU A 186 2.31 -12.59 -4.14
CA LEU A 186 2.63 -12.80 -2.72
C LEU A 186 3.74 -13.85 -2.55
N VAL A 187 3.67 -14.97 -3.28
CA VAL A 187 4.71 -16.02 -3.21
C VAL A 187 6.06 -15.48 -3.64
N ALA A 188 6.11 -14.67 -4.70
CA ALA A 188 7.34 -14.03 -5.17
C ALA A 188 7.89 -12.98 -4.19
N GLU A 189 7.01 -12.23 -3.52
CA GLU A 189 7.37 -11.18 -2.56
C GLU A 189 7.61 -11.70 -1.14
N LEU A 190 7.26 -12.94 -0.84
CA LEU A 190 7.33 -13.53 0.50
C LEU A 190 8.72 -13.44 1.14
N PRO A 191 9.84 -13.69 0.45
CA PRO A 191 11.16 -13.48 1.03
C PRO A 191 11.41 -12.00 1.41
N GLY A 192 10.98 -11.07 0.56
CA GLY A 192 11.08 -9.62 0.80
C GLY A 192 10.23 -9.19 2.00
N LEU A 193 9.01 -9.71 2.12
CA LEU A 193 8.12 -9.47 3.25
C LEU A 193 8.73 -9.94 4.55
N VAL A 194 9.28 -11.17 4.59
CA VAL A 194 9.93 -11.73 5.80
C VAL A 194 11.15 -10.90 6.19
N ILE A 195 12.03 -10.57 5.23
CA ILE A 195 13.20 -9.72 5.49
C ILE A 195 12.76 -8.34 5.96
N GLY A 196 11.76 -7.74 5.32
CA GLY A 196 11.20 -6.45 5.70
C GLY A 196 10.67 -6.43 7.13
N LEU A 197 9.93 -7.46 7.54
CA LEU A 197 9.45 -7.59 8.92
C LEU A 197 10.60 -7.78 9.91
N ILE A 198 11.61 -8.61 9.59
CA ILE A 198 12.81 -8.74 10.44
C ILE A 198 13.51 -7.39 10.58
N CYS A 199 13.65 -6.63 9.49
CA CYS A 199 14.22 -5.28 9.54
C CYS A 199 13.38 -4.32 10.40
N CYS A 200 12.04 -4.39 10.35
CA CYS A 200 11.17 -3.61 11.23
C CYS A 200 11.44 -3.92 12.71
N PHE A 201 11.62 -5.19 13.06
CA PHE A 201 11.94 -5.58 14.44
C PHE A 201 13.38 -5.23 14.82
N ALA A 202 14.35 -5.39 13.93
CA ALA A 202 15.74 -5.02 14.17
C ALA A 202 15.93 -3.50 14.31
N HIS A 203 15.26 -2.72 13.48
CA HIS A 203 15.27 -1.25 13.54
C HIS A 203 14.70 -0.72 14.87
N ASN A 204 13.75 -1.44 15.49
CA ASN A 204 13.27 -1.12 16.82
C ASN A 204 14.37 -1.14 17.89
N SER A 205 15.35 -2.04 17.77
CA SER A 205 16.45 -2.15 18.74
C SER A 205 17.48 -1.03 18.55
N LEU A 206 17.78 -0.66 17.33
CA LEU A 206 18.80 0.36 16.97
C LEU A 206 18.22 1.77 16.90
N GLY A 207 17.03 1.95 16.31
CA GLY A 207 16.40 3.26 16.11
C GLY A 207 15.89 3.87 17.41
N VAL A 208 15.45 3.06 18.37
CA VAL A 208 15.03 3.53 19.71
C VAL A 208 16.22 4.15 20.46
N ILE A 209 17.40 3.58 20.34
CA ILE A 209 18.61 4.12 21.01
C ILE A 209 19.02 5.48 20.41
N LEU A 210 18.86 5.66 19.09
CA LEU A 210 19.24 6.89 18.38
C LEU A 210 18.17 8.01 18.41
N LEU A 211 16.90 7.67 18.67
CA LEU A 211 15.79 8.62 18.62
C LEU A 211 15.21 8.98 20.00
N VAL A 212 15.63 8.30 21.06
CA VAL A 212 15.27 8.60 22.47
C VAL A 212 16.36 9.42 23.16
N ALA A 213 17.58 9.39 22.65
CA ALA A 213 18.66 10.30 23.04
C ALA A 213 18.51 11.64 22.32
#